data_b2b3c803c2bac82939d6188a19b7c8cf
#
_entry.id   b2b3c803c2bac82939d6188a19b7c8cf
#
_cell.length_a   1.000
_cell.length_b   1.000
_cell.length_c   1.000
_cell.angle_alpha   90.00
_cell.angle_beta   90.00
_cell.angle_gamma   90.00
#
_symmetry.space_group_name_H-M   'P 1'
#
loop_
_entity.id
_entity.type
_entity.pdbx_description
1 polymer ?
#
loop_
_entity_poly.entity_id
_entity_poly.type
_entity_poly.pdbx_seq_one_letter_code
_entity_poly.pdbx_strand_id
1 'polypeptide(L)' 'MKGLASFVKDKRKLAGLPQEEFADRVGVALTVIRKIEQGKENLNLSSVNQVLLMFGSILAPVRKKEIEQIT' A
#
# COMPACT_ATOMS: atom_id res chain seq x y z
N MET A 1 -8.79 -2.44 -2.94
CA MET A 1 -8.12 -3.16 -1.81
C MET A 1 -8.08 -2.27 -0.58
N LYS A 2 -9.15 -2.32 0.17
CA LYS A 2 -9.38 -1.41 1.29
C LYS A 2 -8.34 -1.52 2.41
N GLY A 3 -7.99 -2.74 2.79
CA GLY A 3 -6.98 -2.97 3.83
C GLY A 3 -5.60 -2.46 3.44
N LEU A 4 -5.23 -2.67 2.18
CA LEU A 4 -3.98 -2.17 1.62
C LEU A 4 -3.96 -0.63 1.60
N ALA A 5 -5.08 -0.02 1.18
CA ALA A 5 -5.20 1.44 1.13
C ALA A 5 -4.96 2.07 2.51
N SER A 6 -5.64 1.55 3.52
CA SER A 6 -5.50 2.04 4.90
C SER A 6 -4.10 1.83 5.44
N PHE A 7 -3.52 0.65 5.21
CA PHE A 7 -2.17 0.33 5.68
C PHE A 7 -1.14 1.32 5.13
N VAL A 8 -1.13 1.50 3.82
CA VAL A 8 -0.15 2.38 3.15
C VAL A 8 -0.35 3.84 3.59
N LYS A 9 -1.60 4.29 3.61
CA LYS A 9 -1.92 5.66 4.00
C LYS A 9 -1.50 5.96 5.44
N ASP A 10 -1.80 5.05 6.36
CA ASP A 10 -1.45 5.23 7.78
C ASP A 10 0.06 5.25 7.98
N LYS A 11 0.79 4.33 7.34
CA LYS A 11 2.25 4.30 7.41
C LYS A 11 2.87 5.55 6.83
N ARG A 12 2.36 6.01 5.69
CA ARG A 12 2.83 7.25 5.07
C ARG A 12 2.63 8.46 5.99
N LYS A 13 1.46 8.56 6.60
CA LYS A 13 1.14 9.67 7.53
C LYS A 13 2.01 9.61 8.79
N LEU A 14 2.26 8.42 9.32
CA LEU A 14 3.16 8.26 10.46
C LEU A 14 4.58 8.71 10.13
N ALA A 15 5.02 8.52 8.90
CA ALA A 15 6.31 8.99 8.44
C ALA A 15 6.33 10.50 8.15
N GLY A 16 5.17 11.17 8.20
CA GLY A 16 5.07 12.60 7.95
C GLY A 16 5.29 13.00 6.50
N LEU A 17 5.04 12.10 5.55
CA LEU A 17 5.34 12.33 4.14
C LEU A 17 4.08 12.61 3.31
N PRO A 18 4.09 13.66 2.46
CA PRO A 18 3.08 13.80 1.42
C PRO A 18 3.21 12.66 0.40
N GLN A 19 2.15 12.38 -0.35
CA GLN A 19 2.13 11.31 -1.34
C GLN A 19 3.28 11.42 -2.34
N GLU A 20 3.53 12.61 -2.85
CA GLU A 20 4.57 12.86 -3.85
C GLU A 20 5.97 12.52 -3.33
N GLU A 21 6.31 13.00 -2.15
CA GLU A 21 7.60 12.71 -1.54
C GLU A 21 7.75 11.23 -1.20
N PHE A 22 6.68 10.60 -0.75
CA PHE A 22 6.66 9.17 -0.47
C PHE A 22 6.92 8.36 -1.73
N ALA A 23 6.26 8.71 -2.84
CA ALA A 23 6.46 8.06 -4.14
C ALA A 23 7.92 8.16 -4.58
N ASP A 24 8.53 9.33 -4.44
CA ASP A 24 9.93 9.55 -4.79
C ASP A 24 10.87 8.68 -3.96
N ARG A 25 10.63 8.57 -2.67
CA ARG A 25 11.47 7.76 -1.77
C ARG A 25 11.33 6.26 -2.05
N VAL A 26 10.14 5.82 -2.39
CA VAL A 26 9.90 4.41 -2.75
C VAL A 26 10.47 4.09 -4.12
N GLY A 27 10.49 5.06 -5.03
CA GLY A 27 10.91 4.86 -6.41
C GLY A 27 9.79 4.40 -7.31
N VAL A 28 8.55 4.79 -7.02
CA VAL A 28 7.38 4.50 -7.86
C VAL A 28 6.73 5.81 -8.31
N ALA A 29 5.89 5.75 -9.34
CA ALA A 29 5.15 6.91 -9.80
C ALA A 29 4.12 7.35 -8.75
N LEU A 30 3.86 8.65 -8.67
CA LEU A 30 2.85 9.19 -7.77
C LEU A 30 1.47 8.56 -8.00
N THR A 31 1.13 8.25 -9.26
CA THR A 31 -0.14 7.60 -9.60
C THR A 31 -0.28 6.22 -8.93
N VAL A 32 0.83 5.51 -8.70
CA VAL A 32 0.82 4.23 -7.98
C VAL A 32 0.35 4.45 -6.54
N ILE A 33 0.93 5.41 -5.85
CA ILE A 33 0.55 5.73 -4.46
C ILE A 33 -0.92 6.14 -4.39
N ARG A 34 -1.35 7.02 -5.31
CA ARG A 34 -2.75 7.47 -5.36
C ARG A 34 -3.72 6.32 -5.56
N LYS A 35 -3.43 5.41 -6.51
CA LYS A 35 -4.28 4.24 -6.77
C LYS A 35 -4.38 3.34 -5.57
N ILE A 36 -3.26 3.06 -4.91
CA ILE A 36 -3.25 2.23 -3.71
C ILE A 36 -4.14 2.85 -2.63
N GLU A 37 -3.95 4.13 -2.34
CA GLU A 37 -4.67 4.81 -1.25
C GLU A 37 -6.14 5.06 -1.57
N GLN A 38 -6.51 5.07 -2.86
CA GLN A 38 -7.91 5.15 -3.30
C GLN A 38 -8.62 3.81 -3.25
N GLY A 39 -7.92 2.73 -2.93
CA GLY A 39 -8.51 1.40 -2.85
C GLY A 39 -8.77 0.75 -4.21
N LYS A 40 -8.07 1.19 -5.25
CA LYS A 40 -8.19 0.57 -6.58
C LYS A 40 -7.71 -0.87 -6.55
N GLU A 41 -8.29 -1.71 -7.43
CA GLU A 41 -7.94 -3.12 -7.52
C GLU A 41 -7.02 -3.45 -8.70
N ASN A 42 -6.99 -2.61 -9.72
CA ASN A 42 -6.16 -2.80 -10.91
C ASN A 42 -4.71 -2.32 -10.67
N LEU A 43 -4.05 -2.93 -9.71
CA LEU A 43 -2.71 -2.54 -9.28
C LEU A 43 -1.66 -3.50 -9.83
N ASN A 44 -0.48 -2.96 -10.13
CA ASN A 44 0.69 -3.78 -10.45
C ASN A 44 1.27 -4.32 -9.14
N LEU A 45 1.29 -5.65 -8.98
CA LEU A 45 1.73 -6.29 -7.73
C LEU A 45 3.19 -5.97 -7.41
N SER A 46 4.03 -5.88 -8.43
CA SER A 46 5.44 -5.55 -8.25
C SER A 46 5.60 -4.16 -7.64
N SER A 47 4.86 -3.17 -8.14
CA SER A 47 4.89 -1.81 -7.60
C SER A 47 4.33 -1.75 -6.19
N VAL A 48 3.25 -2.49 -5.91
CA VAL A 48 2.67 -2.56 -4.57
C VAL A 48 3.67 -3.15 -3.59
N ASN A 49 4.33 -4.25 -3.94
CA ASN A 49 5.34 -4.85 -3.08
C ASN A 49 6.52 -3.92 -2.84
N GLN A 50 6.92 -3.12 -3.83
CA GLN A 50 7.96 -2.12 -3.67
C GLN A 50 7.60 -1.09 -2.60
N VAL A 51 6.34 -0.65 -2.61
CA VAL A 51 5.82 0.25 -1.58
C VAL A 51 5.84 -0.41 -0.20
N LEU A 52 5.34 -1.65 -0.12
CA LEU A 52 5.25 -2.38 1.15
C LEU A 52 6.62 -2.69 1.76
N LEU A 53 7.63 -2.90 0.92
CA LEU A 53 9.00 -3.16 1.39
C LEU A 53 9.57 -2.01 2.22
N MET A 54 9.10 -0.77 2.00
CA MET A 54 9.48 0.37 2.84
C MET A 54 9.12 0.15 4.30
N PHE A 55 8.14 -0.71 4.57
CA PHE A 55 7.64 -1.01 5.92
C PHE A 55 7.92 -2.46 6.31
N GLY A 56 8.82 -3.14 5.61
CA GLY A 56 9.15 -4.52 5.88
C GLY A 56 8.02 -5.50 5.59
N SER A 57 7.12 -5.15 4.68
CA SER A 57 5.92 -5.94 4.38
C SER A 57 5.88 -6.34 2.91
N ILE A 58 5.13 -7.39 2.62
CA ILE A 58 4.86 -7.85 1.25
C ILE A 58 3.41 -8.31 1.15
N LEU A 59 2.90 -8.38 -0.07
CA LEU A 59 1.61 -9.03 -0.33
C LEU A 59 1.76 -10.54 -0.17
N ALA A 60 0.78 -11.15 0.45
CA ALA A 60 0.73 -12.61 0.60
C ALA A 60 -0.72 -13.06 0.57
N PRO A 61 -0.99 -14.26 0.03
CA PRO A 61 -2.33 -14.79 0.07
C PRO A 61 -2.70 -15.19 1.49
N VAL A 62 -3.92 -14.88 1.89
CA VAL A 62 -4.48 -15.31 3.17
C VAL A 62 -5.81 -15.98 2.92
N ARG A 63 -6.22 -16.86 3.83
CA ARG A 63 -7.53 -17.51 3.73
C ARG A 63 -8.62 -16.46 3.96
N LYS A 64 -9.69 -16.54 3.18
CA LYS A 64 -10.83 -15.65 3.32
C LYS A 64 -11.37 -15.61 4.74
N LYS A 65 -11.38 -16.75 5.43
CA LYS A 65 -11.81 -16.88 6.81
C LYS A 65 -10.99 -16.02 7.76
N GLU A 66 -9.66 -15.93 7.53
CA GLU A 66 -8.78 -15.08 8.32
C GLU A 66 -9.05 -13.60 8.10
N ILE A 67 -9.34 -13.21 6.84
CA ILE A 67 -9.71 -11.83 6.50
C ILE A 67 -11.00 -11.45 7.22
N GLU A 68 -12.00 -12.32 7.25
CA GLU A 68 -13.27 -12.08 7.92
C GLU A 68 -13.10 -11.91 9.43
N GLN A 69 -12.11 -12.56 10.03
CA GLN A 69 -11.79 -12.41 11.45
C GLN A 69 -11.08 -11.11 11.77
N ILE A 70 -10.31 -10.58 10.81
CA ILE A 70 -9.55 -9.34 10.98
C ILE A 70 -10.44 -8.11 10.80
N THR A 71 -11.42 -8.21 9.93
CA THR A 71 -12.33 -7.11 9.63
C THR A 71 -13.55 -7.13 10.54
#